data_2df982de9b2a43fa1dadb417d6e42b0e
#
_entry.id   2df982de9b2a43fa1dadb417d6e42b0e
#
_cell.length_a   1.000
_cell.length_b   1.000
_cell.length_c   1.000
_cell.angle_alpha   90.00
_cell.angle_beta   90.00
_cell.angle_gamma   90.00
#
_symmetry.space_group_name_H-M   'P 1'
#
loop_
_entity.id
_entity.type
_entity.pdbx_description
1 polymer ?
#
loop_
_entity_poly.entity_id
_entity_poly.type
_entity_poly.pdbx_seq_one_letter_code
_entity_poly.pdbx_strand_id
1 'polypeptide(L)'
;MDTLVFLIKSYDRHLEWTKHLVESINKHNKDNIKVYLSIPKKDIGLFKNSINTTNCEIISDEDVVKSNITQNWYTQQLVKMKFSEFEVCKNYFWIDADSYFIKDFYLSDFMYDEETPYTTIHENKDLFSWLAQTDINKLNN
;
A
#
# COMPACT_ATOMS: atom_id res chain seq x y z
N MET A 1 15.54 -6.64 -10.25
CA MET A 1 14.38 -6.81 -9.34
C MET A 1 14.72 -6.12 -8.02
N ASP A 2 13.89 -5.16 -7.62
CA ASP A 2 14.13 -4.41 -6.38
C ASP A 2 13.96 -5.30 -5.14
N THR A 3 14.77 -5.04 -4.10
CA THR A 3 14.68 -5.78 -2.81
C THR A 3 13.35 -5.53 -2.14
N LEU A 4 12.92 -4.26 -2.11
CA LEU A 4 11.67 -3.80 -1.55
C LEU A 4 11.09 -2.67 -2.39
N VAL A 5 9.78 -2.68 -2.58
CA VAL A 5 9.03 -1.54 -3.11
C VAL A 5 7.85 -1.20 -2.20
N PHE A 6 7.35 0.01 -2.29
CA PHE A 6 6.09 0.38 -1.68
C PHE A 6 4.95 0.20 -2.67
N LEU A 7 3.86 -0.39 -2.22
CA LEU A 7 2.61 -0.50 -2.96
C LEU A 7 1.55 0.36 -2.30
N ILE A 8 1.02 1.32 -3.04
CA ILE A 8 -0.13 2.12 -2.64
C ILE A 8 -1.31 1.73 -3.53
N LYS A 9 -2.43 1.35 -2.93
CA LYS A 9 -3.70 1.17 -3.63
C LYS A 9 -4.58 2.38 -3.39
N SER A 10 -5.05 3.01 -4.48
CA SER A 10 -5.90 4.20 -4.39
C SER A 10 -6.95 4.25 -5.51
N TYR A 11 -7.74 5.30 -5.53
CA TYR A 11 -8.74 5.63 -6.54
C TYR A 11 -9.13 7.13 -6.43
N ASP A 12 -9.96 7.63 -7.34
CA ASP A 12 -10.27 9.05 -7.50
C ASP A 12 -10.62 9.79 -6.19
N ARG A 13 -11.48 9.20 -5.34
CA ARG A 13 -11.90 9.83 -4.07
C ARG A 13 -10.77 9.98 -3.05
N HIS A 14 -9.71 9.22 -3.18
CA HIS A 14 -8.54 9.26 -2.28
C HIS A 14 -7.37 10.06 -2.88
N LEU A 15 -7.58 10.78 -3.98
CA LEU A 15 -6.52 11.51 -4.69
C LEU A 15 -5.72 12.44 -3.76
N GLU A 16 -6.39 13.27 -2.97
CA GLU A 16 -5.71 14.23 -2.08
C GLU A 16 -4.89 13.51 -0.99
N TRP A 17 -5.43 12.46 -0.40
CA TRP A 17 -4.68 11.65 0.58
C TRP A 17 -3.47 10.99 -0.05
N THR A 18 -3.64 10.41 -1.22
CA THR A 18 -2.55 9.77 -1.97
C THR A 18 -1.46 10.79 -2.33
N LYS A 19 -1.84 12.00 -2.70
CA LYS A 19 -0.91 13.11 -2.97
C LYS A 19 -0.08 13.42 -1.74
N HIS A 20 -0.69 13.62 -0.58
CA HIS A 20 0.02 13.86 0.68
C HIS A 20 0.94 12.68 1.05
N LEU A 21 0.50 11.43 0.86
CA LEU A 21 1.32 10.26 1.11
C LEU A 21 2.56 10.26 0.20
N VAL A 22 2.40 10.45 -1.11
CA VAL A 22 3.52 10.44 -2.08
C VAL A 22 4.48 11.61 -1.81
N GLU A 23 3.97 12.79 -1.48
CA GLU A 23 4.79 13.94 -1.08
C GLU A 23 5.62 13.63 0.18
N SER A 24 5.02 12.99 1.19
CA SER A 24 5.72 12.58 2.41
C SER A 24 6.78 11.51 2.14
N ILE A 25 6.51 10.57 1.23
CA ILE A 25 7.50 9.58 0.80
C ILE A 25 8.65 10.30 0.10
N ASN A 26 8.40 11.16 -0.87
CA ASN A 26 9.45 11.89 -1.60
C ASN A 26 10.34 12.72 -0.66
N LYS A 27 9.77 13.26 0.41
CA LYS A 27 10.51 14.04 1.42
C LYS A 27 11.39 13.17 2.32
N HIS A 28 10.92 12.02 2.73
CA HIS A 28 11.48 11.23 3.82
C HIS A 28 12.21 9.95 3.39
N ASN A 29 12.05 9.51 2.15
CA ASN A 29 12.64 8.30 1.58
C ASN A 29 14.11 8.49 1.23
N LYS A 30 15.03 8.10 2.12
CA LYS A 30 16.47 8.38 1.94
C LYS A 30 17.18 7.40 1.01
N ASP A 31 16.66 6.19 0.88
CA ASP A 31 17.23 5.14 0.01
C ASP A 31 16.50 5.02 -1.34
N ASN A 32 15.62 5.98 -1.66
CA ASN A 32 14.85 5.99 -2.90
C ASN A 32 14.09 4.69 -3.17
N ILE A 33 13.49 4.09 -2.12
CA ILE A 33 12.62 2.92 -2.26
C ILE A 33 11.53 3.26 -3.28
N LYS A 34 11.42 2.47 -4.34
CA LYS A 34 10.49 2.70 -5.44
C LYS A 34 9.04 2.54 -4.99
N VAL A 35 8.16 3.38 -5.51
CA VAL A 35 6.74 3.36 -5.23
C VAL A 35 5.96 2.86 -6.44
N TYR A 36 5.06 1.91 -6.25
CA TYR A 36 4.02 1.53 -7.20
C TYR A 36 2.67 2.02 -6.69
N LEU A 37 1.98 2.78 -7.52
CA LEU A 37 0.64 3.27 -7.24
C LEU A 37 -0.35 2.55 -8.15
N SER A 38 -1.12 1.62 -7.58
CA SER A 38 -2.16 0.89 -8.30
C SER A 38 -3.49 1.60 -8.16
N ILE A 39 -4.08 1.94 -9.29
CA ILE A 39 -5.34 2.68 -9.39
C ILE A 39 -6.21 2.13 -10.51
N PRO A 40 -7.54 2.38 -10.51
CA PRO A 40 -8.39 2.02 -11.62
C PRO A 40 -7.87 2.64 -12.94
N LYS A 41 -7.90 1.91 -14.02
CA LYS A 41 -7.43 2.37 -15.34
C LYS A 41 -8.05 3.70 -15.76
N LYS A 42 -9.33 3.92 -15.43
CA LYS A 42 -10.06 5.17 -15.71
C LYS A 42 -9.47 6.40 -15.01
N ASP A 43 -8.78 6.21 -13.87
CA ASP A 43 -8.26 7.30 -13.03
C ASP A 43 -6.79 7.66 -13.34
N ILE A 44 -6.10 6.88 -14.19
CA ILE A 44 -4.65 7.06 -14.49
C ILE A 44 -4.34 8.48 -14.94
N GLY A 45 -5.14 9.06 -15.86
CA GLY A 45 -4.92 10.41 -16.34
C GLY A 45 -5.00 11.46 -15.23
N LEU A 46 -5.99 11.34 -14.34
CA LEU A 46 -6.19 12.22 -13.20
C LEU A 46 -4.96 12.17 -12.25
N PHE A 47 -4.50 10.99 -11.92
CA PHE A 47 -3.37 10.82 -11.02
C PHE A 47 -2.04 11.27 -11.63
N LYS A 48 -1.77 10.97 -12.90
CA LYS A 48 -0.56 11.44 -13.61
C LYS A 48 -0.45 12.96 -13.64
N ASN A 49 -1.57 13.67 -13.71
CA ASN A 49 -1.59 15.13 -13.72
C ASN A 49 -1.51 15.75 -12.32
N SER A 50 -1.73 14.98 -11.25
CA SER A 50 -1.88 15.50 -9.89
C SER A 50 -0.76 15.10 -8.95
N ILE A 51 -0.01 14.03 -9.26
CA ILE A 51 1.00 13.44 -8.38
C ILE A 51 2.38 13.56 -9.01
N ASN A 52 3.38 13.87 -8.18
CA ASN A 52 4.78 13.81 -8.60
C ASN A 52 5.22 12.35 -8.77
N THR A 53 5.46 11.95 -10.01
CA THR A 53 5.79 10.58 -10.39
C THR A 53 7.29 10.30 -10.47
N THR A 54 8.16 11.16 -9.97
CA THR A 54 9.62 11.03 -10.08
C THR A 54 10.14 9.69 -9.55
N ASN A 55 9.59 9.19 -8.43
CA ASN A 55 9.91 7.88 -7.86
C ASN A 55 8.65 7.02 -7.66
N CYS A 56 7.60 7.31 -8.43
CA CYS A 56 6.30 6.64 -8.32
C CYS A 56 5.82 6.18 -9.69
N GLU A 57 5.74 4.88 -9.89
CA GLU A 57 5.18 4.27 -11.09
C GLU A 57 3.68 4.02 -10.90
N ILE A 58 2.88 4.58 -11.81
CA ILE A 58 1.42 4.39 -11.79
C ILE A 58 1.08 3.19 -12.67
N ILE A 59 0.39 2.22 -12.09
CA ILE A 59 -0.08 1.00 -12.76
C ILE A 59 -1.60 0.89 -12.64
N SER A 60 -2.24 0.14 -13.54
CA SER A 60 -3.67 -0.10 -13.44
C SER A 60 -3.99 -1.31 -12.56
N ASP A 61 -5.07 -1.22 -11.80
CA ASP A 61 -5.61 -2.37 -11.04
C ASP A 61 -5.90 -3.55 -11.96
N GLU A 62 -6.41 -3.27 -13.17
CA GLU A 62 -6.77 -4.25 -14.18
C GLU A 62 -5.55 -5.02 -14.69
N ASP A 63 -4.40 -4.35 -14.81
CA ASP A 63 -3.15 -5.02 -15.20
C ASP A 63 -2.62 -5.91 -14.08
N VAL A 64 -2.75 -5.49 -12.82
CA VAL A 64 -2.35 -6.29 -11.65
C VAL A 64 -3.22 -7.54 -11.52
N VAL A 65 -4.54 -7.38 -11.62
CA VAL A 65 -5.49 -8.49 -11.43
C VAL A 65 -5.69 -9.31 -12.71
N LYS A 66 -5.28 -8.76 -13.87
CA LYS A 66 -5.44 -9.36 -15.21
C LYS A 66 -6.91 -9.63 -15.57
N SER A 67 -7.81 -8.76 -15.11
CA SER A 67 -9.24 -8.82 -15.40
C SER A 67 -9.91 -7.46 -15.23
N ASN A 68 -11.10 -7.30 -15.82
CA ASN A 68 -11.97 -6.17 -15.47
C ASN A 68 -12.55 -6.38 -14.08
N ILE A 69 -12.44 -5.35 -13.24
CA ILE A 69 -12.82 -5.41 -11.84
C ILE A 69 -13.77 -4.27 -11.46
N THR A 70 -14.69 -4.57 -10.56
CA THR A 70 -15.53 -3.56 -9.93
C THR A 70 -14.83 -3.04 -8.68
N GLN A 71 -14.69 -1.72 -8.58
CA GLN A 71 -14.02 -1.09 -7.44
C GLN A 71 -14.85 -1.25 -6.16
N ASN A 72 -14.32 -2.06 -5.24
CA ASN A 72 -14.84 -2.26 -3.90
C ASN A 72 -13.72 -2.69 -2.94
N TRP A 73 -14.04 -2.92 -1.69
CA TRP A 73 -13.08 -3.32 -0.68
C TRP A 73 -12.36 -4.64 -1.04
N TYR A 74 -13.08 -5.63 -1.59
CA TYR A 74 -12.49 -6.91 -2.01
C TYR A 74 -11.46 -6.73 -3.12
N THR A 75 -11.75 -5.85 -4.08
CA THR A 75 -10.81 -5.52 -5.16
C THR A 75 -9.51 -4.93 -4.61
N GLN A 76 -9.58 -4.06 -3.61
CA GLN A 76 -8.40 -3.51 -2.97
C GLN A 76 -7.52 -4.60 -2.35
N GLN A 77 -8.12 -5.56 -1.66
CA GLN A 77 -7.38 -6.68 -1.08
C GLN A 77 -6.82 -7.59 -2.19
N LEU A 78 -7.58 -7.84 -3.23
CA LEU A 78 -7.14 -8.65 -4.36
C LEU A 78 -5.93 -8.04 -5.06
N VAL A 79 -5.94 -6.73 -5.33
CA VAL A 79 -4.79 -6.01 -5.91
C VAL A 79 -3.56 -6.14 -5.00
N LYS A 80 -3.72 -5.92 -3.69
CA LYS A 80 -2.62 -6.04 -2.72
C LYS A 80 -1.99 -7.45 -2.74
N MET A 81 -2.81 -8.50 -2.83
CA MET A 81 -2.33 -9.88 -2.89
C MET A 81 -1.72 -10.25 -4.25
N LYS A 82 -2.37 -9.84 -5.33
CA LYS A 82 -1.97 -10.16 -6.70
C LYS A 82 -0.72 -9.42 -7.17
N PHE A 83 -0.33 -8.35 -6.50
CA PHE A 83 0.86 -7.59 -6.84
C PHE A 83 2.14 -8.44 -6.80
N SER A 84 2.18 -9.49 -5.97
CA SER A 84 3.29 -10.46 -5.98
C SER A 84 3.51 -11.12 -7.33
N GLU A 85 2.44 -11.30 -8.12
CA GLU A 85 2.50 -11.90 -9.46
C GLU A 85 3.00 -10.91 -10.54
N PHE A 86 3.22 -9.64 -10.15
CA PHE A 86 3.75 -8.61 -11.05
C PHE A 86 5.26 -8.70 -11.24
N GLU A 87 5.95 -9.47 -10.37
CA GLU A 87 7.36 -9.86 -10.45
C GLU A 87 8.36 -8.69 -10.59
N VAL A 88 8.04 -7.52 -10.02
CA VAL A 88 8.91 -6.32 -10.07
C VAL A 88 9.85 -6.21 -8.88
N CYS A 89 9.59 -6.95 -7.82
CA CYS A 89 10.36 -6.90 -6.57
C CYS A 89 10.38 -8.23 -5.84
N LYS A 90 11.36 -8.40 -4.93
CA LYS A 90 11.39 -9.56 -4.01
C LYS A 90 10.34 -9.43 -2.90
N ASN A 91 10.21 -8.22 -2.36
CA ASN A 91 9.29 -7.90 -1.29
C ASN A 91 8.54 -6.60 -1.62
N TYR A 92 7.35 -6.46 -1.09
CA TYR A 92 6.63 -5.19 -1.14
C TYR A 92 5.93 -4.89 0.18
N PHE A 93 5.90 -3.62 0.51
CA PHE A 93 5.22 -3.10 1.69
C PHE A 93 4.03 -2.26 1.22
N TRP A 94 2.80 -2.72 1.50
CA TRP A 94 1.63 -1.92 1.14
C TRP A 94 1.33 -0.86 2.19
N ILE A 95 0.97 0.32 1.71
CA ILE A 95 0.66 1.49 2.52
C ILE A 95 -0.75 1.95 2.13
N ASP A 96 -1.60 2.17 3.12
CA ASP A 96 -2.93 2.71 2.87
C ASP A 96 -2.84 4.20 2.50
N ALA A 97 -3.68 4.63 1.55
CA ALA A 97 -3.60 5.97 0.95
C ALA A 97 -3.84 7.12 1.94
N ASP A 98 -4.48 6.85 3.08
CA ASP A 98 -4.75 7.78 4.17
C ASP A 98 -3.63 7.87 5.22
N SER A 99 -2.46 7.33 4.91
CA SER A 99 -1.25 7.37 5.73
C SER A 99 -0.27 8.43 5.22
N TYR A 100 0.73 8.80 6.03
CA TYR A 100 1.86 9.61 5.61
C TYR A 100 3.06 9.43 6.54
N PHE A 101 4.26 9.64 6.01
CA PHE A 101 5.50 9.57 6.78
C PHE A 101 5.78 10.89 7.50
N ILE A 102 6.20 10.80 8.76
CA ILE A 102 6.47 11.96 9.63
C ILE A 102 7.96 12.14 9.92
N LYS A 103 8.80 11.18 9.54
CA LYS A 103 10.25 11.20 9.75
C LYS A 103 10.98 10.47 8.61
N ASP A 104 12.26 10.77 8.47
CA ASP A 104 13.14 10.09 7.52
C ASP A 104 13.18 8.59 7.77
N PHE A 105 13.21 7.83 6.70
CA PHE A 105 13.28 6.37 6.73
C PHE A 105 14.23 5.84 5.66
N TYR A 106 14.73 4.64 5.91
CA TYR A 106 15.71 3.92 5.13
C TYR A 106 15.21 2.51 4.81
N LEU A 107 15.83 1.85 3.84
CA LEU A 107 15.52 0.44 3.52
C LEU A 107 15.71 -0.46 4.76
N SER A 108 16.72 -0.19 5.58
CA SER A 108 17.01 -0.91 6.82
C SER A 108 15.92 -0.79 7.89
N ASP A 109 14.99 0.14 7.78
CA ASP A 109 13.83 0.22 8.68
C ASP A 109 12.76 -0.84 8.35
N PHE A 110 12.82 -1.41 7.14
CA PHE A 110 11.85 -2.40 6.64
C PHE A 110 12.46 -3.79 6.42
N MET A 111 13.76 -3.87 6.22
CA MET A 111 14.47 -5.10 5.87
C MET A 111 15.56 -5.40 6.90
N TYR A 112 15.58 -6.64 7.40
CA TYR A 112 16.65 -7.14 8.26
C TYR A 112 17.93 -7.41 7.45
N ASP A 113 17.75 -8.00 6.27
CA ASP A 113 18.78 -8.23 5.26
C ASP A 113 18.17 -8.14 3.84
N GLU A 114 18.91 -8.50 2.81
CA GLU A 114 18.45 -8.39 1.41
C GLU A 114 17.24 -9.28 1.05
N GLU A 115 16.89 -10.24 1.90
CA GLU A 115 15.82 -11.22 1.63
C GLU A 115 14.73 -11.23 2.69
N THR A 116 15.05 -10.78 3.92
CA THR A 116 14.19 -10.92 5.10
C THR A 116 13.56 -9.59 5.49
N PRO A 117 12.26 -9.36 5.23
CA PRO A 117 11.57 -8.18 5.70
C PRO A 117 11.26 -8.28 7.20
N TYR A 118 11.26 -7.12 7.88
CA TYR A 118 10.66 -7.03 9.21
C TYR A 118 9.14 -7.18 9.11
N THR A 119 8.56 -7.86 10.09
CA THR A 119 7.11 -7.88 10.28
C THR A 119 6.76 -7.42 11.69
N THR A 120 5.68 -6.68 11.81
CA THR A 120 5.20 -6.24 13.11
C THR A 120 4.39 -7.36 13.74
N ILE A 121 4.85 -7.86 14.88
CA ILE A 121 4.10 -8.82 15.70
C ILE A 121 3.49 -8.03 16.86
N HIS A 122 2.17 -7.93 16.89
CA HIS A 122 1.45 -7.37 18.03
C HIS A 122 1.13 -8.45 19.05
N GLU A 123 1.42 -8.19 20.32
CA GLU A 123 0.78 -8.96 21.39
C GLU A 123 -0.72 -8.62 21.39
N ASN A 124 -1.55 -9.65 21.21
CA ASN A 124 -3.02 -9.48 21.07
C ASN A 124 -3.75 -9.11 22.38
N LYS A 125 -3.06 -8.69 23.43
CA LYS A 125 -3.69 -8.33 24.71
C LYS A 125 -4.78 -7.27 24.56
N ASP A 126 -4.48 -6.23 23.77
CA ASP A 126 -5.43 -5.14 23.53
C ASP A 126 -6.57 -5.57 22.59
N LEU A 127 -6.29 -6.42 21.61
CA LEU A 127 -7.30 -6.98 20.73
C LEU A 127 -8.27 -7.89 21.50
N PHE A 128 -7.76 -8.73 22.41
CA PHE A 128 -8.61 -9.59 23.23
C PHE A 128 -9.47 -8.78 24.21
N SER A 129 -8.95 -7.70 24.79
CA SER A 129 -9.75 -6.82 25.64
C SER A 129 -10.85 -6.11 24.85
N TRP A 130 -10.55 -5.67 23.63
CA TRP A 130 -11.52 -5.06 22.72
C TRP A 130 -12.59 -6.08 22.25
N LEU A 131 -12.18 -7.30 21.88
CA LEU A 131 -13.11 -8.37 21.50
C LEU A 131 -13.98 -8.83 22.67
N ALA A 132 -13.46 -8.85 23.89
CA ALA A 132 -14.22 -9.17 25.07
C ALA A 132 -15.26 -8.09 25.43
N GLN A 133 -15.03 -6.84 25.05
CA GLN A 133 -16.00 -5.74 25.19
C GLN A 133 -17.02 -5.72 24.05
N THR A 134 -16.69 -6.30 22.89
CA THR A 134 -17.62 -6.48 21.79
C THR A 134 -18.51 -7.66 22.12
N ASP A 135 -19.79 -7.42 22.32
CA ASP A 135 -20.77 -8.45 22.70
C ASP A 135 -20.80 -9.57 21.63
N ILE A 136 -20.06 -10.65 21.92
CA ILE A 136 -19.95 -11.83 21.04
C ILE A 136 -21.33 -12.42 20.74
N ASN A 137 -22.33 -12.17 21.59
CA ASN A 137 -23.71 -12.60 21.37
C ASN A 137 -24.38 -11.88 20.18
N LYS A 138 -23.86 -10.73 19.73
CA LYS A 138 -24.33 -10.05 18.52
C LYS A 138 -23.78 -10.64 17.21
N LEU A 139 -22.75 -11.47 17.28
CA LEU A 139 -22.16 -12.11 16.11
C LEU A 139 -22.81 -13.47 15.77
N ASN A 140 -23.64 -13.99 16.67
CA ASN A 140 -24.31 -15.28 16.54
C ASN A 140 -25.83 -15.18 16.23
N ASN A 141 -26.31 -13.99 15.82
CA ASN A 141 -27.70 -13.80 15.38
C ASN A 141 -27.75 -13.37 13.91
#